data_b1e484a90653e5644e4a917a8a1b32df
#
_entry.id   b1e484a90653e5644e4a917a8a1b32df
#
_cell.length_a   1.000
_cell.length_b   1.000
_cell.length_c   1.000
_cell.angle_alpha   90.00
_cell.angle_beta   90.00
_cell.angle_gamma   90.00
#
_symmetry.space_group_name_H-M   'P 1'
#
loop_
_entity.id
_entity.type
_entity.pdbx_description
1 polymer ?
#
loop_
_entity_poly.entity_id
_entity_poly.type
_entity_poly.pdbx_seq_one_letter_code
_entity_poly.pdbx_strand_id
1 'polypeptide(L)'
;VFWAAFEASNSSYFQGATAGAGNALAIGSVETAYGAYRSLTDPDGAPLGITPKILLVPVGLRITADKIQTGNTLLASSLGSTSSKVLEPQANVLAGKFTIVDSAYLTSSTTWWLAADPADLPTMEVGFLNGQRQPTVEQAEADFDTLGIQVRGYFDFGVSKAESRACYRMATA
;
A
#
# COMPACT_ATOMS: atom_id res chain seq x y z
N VAL A 1 -5.09 -13.72 4.74
CA VAL A 1 -5.40 -13.81 3.30
C VAL A 1 -5.16 -12.48 2.61
N PHE A 2 -5.69 -11.36 3.11
CA PHE A 2 -5.54 -10.03 2.51
C PHE A 2 -4.06 -9.65 2.31
N TRP A 3 -3.25 -9.76 3.36
CA TRP A 3 -1.83 -9.36 3.33
C TRP A 3 -0.95 -10.31 2.52
N ALA A 4 -1.36 -11.56 2.33
CA ALA A 4 -0.60 -12.52 1.52
C ALA A 4 -0.42 -12.09 0.05
N ALA A 5 -1.29 -11.23 -0.48
CA ALA A 5 -1.13 -10.68 -1.82
C ALA A 5 0.06 -9.73 -1.95
N PHE A 6 0.50 -9.12 -0.83
CA PHE A 6 1.63 -8.20 -0.76
C PHE A 6 2.94 -8.88 -0.37
N GLU A 7 2.93 -10.20 -0.18
CA GLU A 7 4.14 -10.97 0.12
C GLU A 7 4.99 -11.28 -1.12
N ALA A 8 6.24 -11.65 -0.89
CA ALA A 8 7.18 -11.97 -1.95
C ALA A 8 6.70 -13.12 -2.86
N SER A 9 5.97 -14.10 -2.29
CA SER A 9 5.41 -15.24 -3.03
C SER A 9 4.38 -14.84 -4.09
N ASN A 10 3.74 -13.67 -3.94
CA ASN A 10 2.77 -13.11 -4.87
C ASN A 10 3.31 -11.86 -5.60
N SER A 11 4.62 -11.72 -5.67
CA SER A 11 5.29 -10.53 -6.21
C SER A 11 4.97 -10.24 -7.68
N SER A 12 4.56 -11.25 -8.44
CA SER A 12 4.21 -11.11 -9.85
C SER A 12 2.76 -10.65 -10.10
N TYR A 13 1.93 -10.59 -9.06
CA TYR A 13 0.55 -10.17 -9.23
C TYR A 13 0.44 -8.66 -9.51
N PHE A 14 1.15 -7.85 -8.76
CA PHE A 14 1.14 -6.40 -8.96
C PHE A 14 2.18 -5.97 -10.00
N GLN A 15 1.84 -4.94 -10.76
CA GLN A 15 2.82 -4.22 -11.56
C GLN A 15 3.90 -3.62 -10.64
N GLY A 16 5.13 -3.50 -11.13
CA GLY A 16 6.16 -2.92 -10.28
C GLY A 16 7.54 -2.88 -10.91
N ALA A 17 8.43 -2.14 -10.28
CA ALA A 17 9.81 -2.07 -10.65
C ALA A 17 10.54 -3.40 -10.32
N THR A 18 11.47 -3.79 -11.18
CA THR A 18 12.40 -4.87 -10.88
C THR A 18 13.15 -4.55 -9.59
N ALA A 19 13.34 -5.55 -8.73
CA ALA A 19 14.04 -5.36 -7.47
C ALA A 19 15.44 -4.74 -7.70
N GLY A 20 15.75 -3.68 -6.94
CA GLY A 20 17.01 -2.94 -7.08
C GLY A 20 17.25 -1.97 -5.92
N ALA A 21 18.52 -1.67 -5.66
CA ALA A 21 18.93 -0.77 -4.58
C ALA A 21 18.33 0.66 -4.71
N GLY A 22 18.05 1.12 -5.92
CA GLY A 22 17.43 2.41 -6.19
C GLY A 22 15.94 2.50 -5.79
N ASN A 23 15.31 1.40 -5.44
CA ASN A 23 13.90 1.35 -5.09
C ASN A 23 13.64 1.55 -3.59
N ALA A 24 14.67 1.77 -2.77
CA ALA A 24 14.49 2.11 -1.36
C ALA A 24 13.57 3.33 -1.21
N LEU A 25 12.74 3.35 -0.17
CA LEU A 25 11.80 4.44 0.05
C LEU A 25 12.54 5.76 0.28
N ALA A 26 12.52 6.61 -0.73
CA ALA A 26 13.10 7.93 -0.76
C ALA A 26 12.27 8.81 -1.71
N ILE A 27 12.45 10.13 -1.64
CA ILE A 27 11.68 11.05 -2.48
C ILE A 27 11.84 10.73 -3.96
N GLY A 28 13.07 10.57 -4.45
CA GLY A 28 13.34 10.27 -5.86
C GLY A 28 12.75 8.95 -6.34
N SER A 29 12.73 7.90 -5.49
CA SER A 29 12.10 6.64 -5.83
C SER A 29 10.57 6.73 -5.84
N VAL A 30 9.97 7.56 -4.97
CA VAL A 30 8.53 7.83 -4.99
C VAL A 30 8.14 8.63 -6.23
N GLU A 31 8.94 9.63 -6.64
CA GLU A 31 8.72 10.37 -7.89
C GLU A 31 8.79 9.45 -9.10
N THR A 32 9.78 8.59 -9.17
CA THR A 32 9.93 7.59 -10.24
C THR A 32 8.75 6.63 -10.27
N ALA A 33 8.35 6.09 -9.12
CA ALA A 33 7.21 5.19 -9.00
C ALA A 33 5.88 5.89 -9.36
N TYR A 34 5.71 7.15 -8.98
CA TYR A 34 4.55 7.95 -9.33
C TYR A 34 4.44 8.15 -10.84
N GLY A 35 5.55 8.47 -11.52
CA GLY A 35 5.62 8.58 -12.97
C GLY A 35 5.29 7.27 -13.67
N ALA A 36 5.93 6.17 -13.23
CA ALA A 36 5.69 4.84 -13.76
C ALA A 36 4.23 4.39 -13.55
N TYR A 37 3.65 4.65 -12.38
CA TYR A 37 2.25 4.33 -12.11
C TYR A 37 1.29 5.07 -13.05
N ARG A 38 1.52 6.36 -13.28
CA ARG A 38 0.68 7.15 -14.17
C ARG A 38 0.81 6.80 -15.65
N SER A 39 1.88 6.14 -16.03
CA SER A 39 2.10 5.64 -17.39
C SER A 39 1.56 4.23 -17.64
N LEU A 40 0.89 3.62 -16.65
CA LEU A 40 0.28 2.31 -16.81
C LEU A 40 -0.82 2.36 -17.88
N THR A 41 -0.86 1.30 -18.66
CA THR A 41 -1.85 1.10 -19.73
C THR A 41 -2.72 -0.12 -19.45
N ASP A 42 -3.88 -0.17 -20.07
CA ASP A 42 -4.74 -1.34 -20.09
C ASP A 42 -4.18 -2.42 -21.04
N PRO A 43 -4.80 -3.61 -21.16
CA PRO A 43 -4.35 -4.65 -22.09
C PRO A 43 -4.36 -4.23 -23.55
N ASP A 44 -5.17 -3.26 -23.93
CA ASP A 44 -5.31 -2.74 -25.30
C ASP A 44 -4.30 -1.60 -25.58
N GLY A 45 -3.51 -1.21 -24.57
CA GLY A 45 -2.48 -0.18 -24.67
C GLY A 45 -2.98 1.25 -24.44
N ALA A 46 -4.25 1.43 -24.07
CA ALA A 46 -4.78 2.76 -23.71
C ALA A 46 -4.32 3.20 -22.31
N PRO A 47 -3.99 4.48 -22.10
CA PRO A 47 -3.56 4.98 -20.80
C PRO A 47 -4.67 4.88 -19.77
N LEU A 48 -4.40 4.30 -18.59
CA LEU A 48 -5.37 4.18 -17.50
C LEU A 48 -5.68 5.53 -16.83
N GLY A 49 -4.75 6.48 -16.84
CA GLY A 49 -4.96 7.81 -16.28
C GLY A 49 -5.15 7.87 -14.77
N ILE A 50 -4.86 6.79 -14.06
CA ILE A 50 -5.10 6.66 -12.61
C ILE A 50 -4.02 7.41 -11.83
N THR A 51 -4.41 8.00 -10.71
CA THR A 51 -3.48 8.69 -9.80
C THR A 51 -3.35 7.92 -8.50
N PRO A 52 -2.14 7.59 -8.05
CA PRO A 52 -1.96 6.91 -6.77
C PRO A 52 -2.29 7.86 -5.62
N LYS A 53 -3.03 7.36 -4.64
CA LYS A 53 -3.44 8.10 -3.43
C LYS A 53 -2.96 7.46 -2.13
N ILE A 54 -2.64 6.18 -2.15
CA ILE A 54 -2.25 5.44 -0.97
C ILE A 54 -0.79 5.01 -1.09
N LEU A 55 0.00 5.32 -0.06
CA LEU A 55 1.35 4.80 0.12
C LEU A 55 1.32 3.74 1.22
N LEU A 56 1.41 2.46 0.81
CA LEU A 56 1.43 1.32 1.72
C LEU A 56 2.87 0.94 2.04
N VAL A 57 3.20 0.91 3.31
CA VAL A 57 4.57 0.67 3.80
C VAL A 57 4.60 -0.35 4.94
N PRO A 58 5.69 -1.09 5.13
CA PRO A 58 5.92 -1.82 6.37
C PRO A 58 6.17 -0.84 7.54
N VAL A 59 5.91 -1.29 8.76
CA VAL A 59 6.03 -0.46 9.98
C VAL A 59 7.39 0.24 10.09
N GLY A 60 8.48 -0.46 9.71
CA GLY A 60 9.83 0.10 9.76
C GLY A 60 10.07 1.31 8.85
N LEU A 61 9.27 1.46 7.79
CA LEU A 61 9.37 2.58 6.85
C LEU A 61 8.38 3.71 7.14
N ARG A 62 7.49 3.55 8.14
CA ARG A 62 6.45 4.54 8.46
C ARG A 62 7.03 5.95 8.71
N ILE A 63 8.06 6.06 9.53
CA ILE A 63 8.67 7.36 9.86
C ILE A 63 9.30 8.00 8.61
N THR A 64 9.89 7.19 7.72
CA THR A 64 10.45 7.69 6.47
C THR A 64 9.34 8.19 5.53
N ALA A 65 8.24 7.47 5.44
CA ALA A 65 7.06 7.88 4.68
C ALA A 65 6.47 9.19 5.22
N ASP A 66 6.32 9.33 6.54
CA ASP A 66 5.84 10.56 7.17
C ASP A 66 6.75 11.76 6.88
N LYS A 67 8.08 11.58 6.91
CA LYS A 67 9.03 12.64 6.53
C LYS A 67 8.88 13.08 5.08
N ILE A 68 8.63 12.14 4.16
CA ILE A 68 8.37 12.44 2.75
C ILE A 68 7.06 13.22 2.60
N GLN A 69 6.04 12.85 3.35
CA GLN A 69 4.70 13.44 3.29
C GLN A 69 4.62 14.84 3.92
N THR A 70 5.33 15.06 5.02
CA THR A 70 5.25 16.31 5.81
C THR A 70 6.38 17.30 5.52
N GLY A 71 7.47 16.85 4.92
CA GLY A 71 8.59 17.72 4.56
C GLY A 71 8.19 18.76 3.52
N ASN A 72 8.20 20.03 3.88
CA ASN A 72 7.84 21.11 2.94
C ASN A 72 8.99 21.49 2.01
N THR A 73 10.23 21.27 2.43
CA THR A 73 11.44 21.68 1.70
C THR A 73 12.42 20.53 1.59
N LEU A 74 12.94 20.32 0.42
CA LEU A 74 13.99 19.36 0.12
C LEU A 74 15.29 20.12 -0.13
N LEU A 75 16.39 19.58 0.38
CA LEU A 75 17.71 20.04 0.00
C LEU A 75 18.17 19.21 -1.20
N ALA A 76 18.02 19.74 -2.38
CA ALA A 76 18.54 19.12 -3.59
C ALA A 76 20.00 19.49 -3.77
N SER A 77 20.82 18.47 -4.02
CA SER A 77 22.21 18.68 -4.43
C SER A 77 22.22 18.97 -5.92
N SER A 78 22.41 20.22 -6.34
CA SER A 78 22.70 20.51 -7.74
C SER A 78 24.07 19.92 -8.08
N LEU A 79 24.12 19.03 -9.07
CA LEU A 79 25.37 18.49 -9.62
C LEU A 79 26.07 19.59 -10.44
N GLY A 80 26.79 20.46 -9.77
CA GLY A 80 27.88 21.20 -10.39
C GLY A 80 29.13 20.32 -10.34
N SER A 81 29.75 20.11 -11.48
CA SER A 81 31.06 19.42 -11.62
C SER A 81 32.03 19.87 -10.54
N THR A 82 32.61 18.89 -9.81
CA THR A 82 33.78 19.01 -8.94
C THR A 82 33.77 20.09 -7.86
N SER A 83 33.53 19.68 -6.62
CA SER A 83 33.96 20.29 -5.35
C SER A 83 33.03 21.19 -4.55
N SER A 84 31.91 21.66 -5.03
CA SER A 84 30.94 22.41 -4.20
C SER A 84 29.53 21.94 -4.44
N LYS A 85 29.04 21.06 -3.55
CA LYS A 85 27.62 20.75 -3.49
C LYS A 85 26.88 21.96 -2.93
N VAL A 86 26.28 22.76 -3.76
CA VAL A 86 25.34 23.79 -3.34
C VAL A 86 24.02 23.08 -3.04
N LEU A 87 23.57 23.12 -1.79
CA LEU A 87 22.27 22.61 -1.38
C LEU A 87 21.25 23.71 -1.62
N GLU A 88 20.42 23.53 -2.62
CA GLU A 88 19.33 24.47 -2.91
C GLU A 88 18.03 23.96 -2.31
N PRO A 89 17.26 24.81 -1.60
CA PRO A 89 15.96 24.43 -1.08
C PRO A 89 14.96 24.32 -2.24
N GLN A 90 14.38 23.13 -2.40
CA GLN A 90 13.31 22.89 -3.37
C GLN A 90 12.02 22.54 -2.65
N ALA A 91 10.89 22.98 -3.21
CA ALA A 91 9.58 22.62 -2.67
C ALA A 91 9.33 21.12 -2.83
N ASN A 92 8.84 20.49 -1.79
CA ASN A 92 8.41 19.11 -1.85
C ASN A 92 7.04 19.01 -2.53
N VAL A 93 7.02 18.59 -3.79
CA VAL A 93 5.78 18.42 -4.57
C VAL A 93 4.96 17.20 -4.17
N LEU A 94 5.52 16.31 -3.34
CA LEU A 94 4.85 15.10 -2.84
C LEU A 94 4.14 15.34 -1.50
N ALA A 95 4.38 16.48 -0.85
CA ALA A 95 3.75 16.80 0.43
C ALA A 95 2.22 16.77 0.31
N GLY A 96 1.58 16.03 1.20
CA GLY A 96 0.11 15.93 1.24
C GLY A 96 -0.55 15.11 0.13
N LYS A 97 0.20 14.48 -0.77
CA LYS A 97 -0.38 13.72 -1.90
C LYS A 97 -0.90 12.34 -1.57
N PHE A 98 -0.36 11.71 -0.53
CA PHE A 98 -0.67 10.32 -0.22
C PHE A 98 -1.30 10.17 1.15
N THR A 99 -2.18 9.20 1.29
CA THR A 99 -2.56 8.64 2.58
C THR A 99 -1.59 7.50 2.90
N ILE A 100 -0.84 7.64 4.01
CA ILE A 100 0.11 6.61 4.41
C ILE A 100 -0.61 5.56 5.23
N VAL A 101 -0.51 4.32 4.78
CA VAL A 101 -1.00 3.13 5.48
C VAL A 101 0.19 2.24 5.82
N ASP A 102 0.35 1.90 7.07
CA ASP A 102 1.36 0.94 7.51
C ASP A 102 0.73 -0.35 8.03
N SER A 103 1.44 -1.44 7.90
CA SER A 103 0.98 -2.74 8.39
C SER A 103 2.12 -3.59 8.93
N ALA A 104 1.88 -4.15 10.12
CA ALA A 104 2.77 -5.13 10.73
C ALA A 104 2.72 -6.51 10.05
N TYR A 105 1.71 -6.75 9.21
CA TYR A 105 1.57 -8.01 8.47
C TYR A 105 2.38 -8.05 7.17
N LEU A 106 3.05 -6.96 6.81
CA LEU A 106 3.97 -6.94 5.67
C LEU A 106 5.31 -7.52 6.11
N THR A 107 5.67 -8.67 5.54
CA THR A 107 6.87 -9.42 5.92
C THR A 107 8.16 -8.79 5.41
N SER A 108 8.10 -8.10 4.26
CA SER A 108 9.25 -7.37 3.73
C SER A 108 9.45 -6.05 4.46
N SER A 109 10.64 -5.84 5.00
CA SER A 109 11.00 -4.57 5.68
C SER A 109 11.34 -3.42 4.73
N THR A 110 11.51 -3.69 3.43
CA THR A 110 12.05 -2.73 2.46
C THR A 110 11.14 -2.49 1.26
N THR A 111 10.20 -3.39 1.00
CA THR A 111 9.25 -3.27 -0.10
C THR A 111 8.09 -2.36 0.30
N TRP A 112 7.70 -1.48 -0.61
CA TRP A 112 6.58 -0.58 -0.43
C TRP A 112 5.75 -0.48 -1.70
N TRP A 113 4.55 0.05 -1.61
CA TRP A 113 3.57 0.07 -2.70
C TRP A 113 2.88 1.42 -2.81
N LEU A 114 2.59 1.81 -4.05
CA LEU A 114 1.64 2.86 -4.36
C LEU A 114 0.33 2.23 -4.83
N ALA A 115 -0.78 2.66 -4.29
CA ALA A 115 -2.09 2.18 -4.69
C ALA A 115 -3.03 3.32 -5.08
N ALA A 116 -3.98 3.01 -5.96
CA ALA A 116 -5.08 3.90 -6.31
C ALA A 116 -6.03 4.10 -5.12
N ASP A 117 -6.91 5.06 -5.24
CA ASP A 117 -8.10 5.12 -4.40
C ASP A 117 -8.98 3.88 -4.69
N PRO A 118 -9.44 3.14 -3.66
CA PRO A 118 -10.35 2.01 -3.85
C PRO A 118 -11.65 2.35 -4.58
N ALA A 119 -12.06 3.62 -4.55
CA ALA A 119 -13.24 4.09 -5.28
C ALA A 119 -12.99 4.22 -6.79
N ASP A 120 -11.73 4.50 -7.20
CA ASP A 120 -11.35 4.62 -8.61
C ASP A 120 -11.00 3.24 -9.20
N LEU A 121 -10.12 2.50 -8.52
CA LEU A 121 -9.70 1.18 -8.96
C LEU A 121 -9.34 0.30 -7.74
N PRO A 122 -10.21 -0.67 -7.38
CA PRO A 122 -9.97 -1.50 -6.22
C PRO A 122 -8.83 -2.50 -6.47
N THR A 123 -7.90 -2.57 -5.54
CA THR A 123 -6.81 -3.57 -5.52
C THR A 123 -7.33 -4.94 -5.10
N MET A 124 -8.24 -4.94 -4.15
CA MET A 124 -8.87 -6.13 -3.56
C MET A 124 -10.31 -5.84 -3.21
N GLU A 125 -11.12 -6.89 -3.24
CA GLU A 125 -12.52 -6.85 -2.86
C GLU A 125 -12.77 -7.75 -1.67
N VAL A 126 -13.60 -7.29 -0.75
CA VAL A 126 -14.07 -8.07 0.40
C VAL A 126 -15.57 -8.25 0.26
N GLY A 127 -16.01 -9.49 0.06
CA GLY A 127 -17.41 -9.88 0.03
C GLY A 127 -17.87 -10.37 1.40
N PHE A 128 -19.00 -9.88 1.86
CA PHE A 128 -19.64 -10.35 3.10
C PHE A 128 -20.90 -11.13 2.78
N LEU A 129 -21.09 -12.31 3.39
CA LEU A 129 -22.28 -13.11 3.22
C LEU A 129 -23.50 -12.30 3.67
N ASN A 130 -24.51 -12.22 2.81
CA ASN A 130 -25.74 -11.43 3.03
C ASN A 130 -25.50 -9.94 3.38
N GLY A 131 -24.35 -9.38 3.03
CA GLY A 131 -24.01 -7.99 3.34
C GLY A 131 -23.70 -7.72 4.82
N GLN A 132 -23.60 -8.76 5.65
CA GLN A 132 -23.41 -8.64 7.07
C GLN A 132 -21.92 -8.38 7.39
N ARG A 133 -21.61 -7.17 7.80
CA ARG A 133 -20.23 -6.71 8.09
C ARG A 133 -19.79 -6.89 9.54
N GLN A 134 -20.69 -7.38 10.38
CA GLN A 134 -20.40 -7.61 11.81
C GLN A 134 -20.60 -9.09 12.13
N PRO A 135 -19.78 -9.66 13.04
CA PRO A 135 -19.99 -11.04 13.48
C PRO A 135 -21.34 -11.18 14.16
N THR A 136 -22.03 -12.28 13.87
CA THR A 136 -23.24 -12.67 14.60
C THR A 136 -22.82 -13.37 15.87
N VAL A 137 -23.32 -12.91 16.98
CA VAL A 137 -23.10 -13.52 18.31
C VAL A 137 -24.44 -14.05 18.78
N GLU A 138 -24.48 -15.35 19.05
CA GLU A 138 -25.67 -16.03 19.57
C GLU A 138 -25.36 -16.60 20.95
N GLN A 139 -26.34 -16.49 21.82
CA GLN A 139 -26.27 -17.02 23.17
C GLN A 139 -27.30 -18.15 23.30
N ALA A 140 -26.87 -19.29 23.80
CA ALA A 140 -27.76 -20.41 24.11
C ALA A 140 -28.14 -20.38 25.59
N GLU A 141 -29.36 -20.82 25.87
CA GLU A 141 -29.76 -21.07 27.27
C GLU A 141 -28.89 -22.20 27.86
N ALA A 142 -28.47 -22.00 29.11
CA ALA A 142 -27.70 -23.00 29.82
C ALA A 142 -28.58 -24.22 30.09
N ASP A 143 -28.02 -25.40 29.92
CA ASP A 143 -28.67 -26.64 30.33
C ASP A 143 -28.79 -26.67 31.86
N PHE A 144 -29.88 -27.24 32.38
CA PHE A 144 -30.17 -27.22 33.83
C PHE A 144 -29.06 -27.87 34.67
N ASP A 145 -28.35 -28.85 34.10
CA ASP A 145 -27.28 -29.58 34.76
C ASP A 145 -25.89 -28.90 34.63
N THR A 146 -25.78 -27.85 33.84
CA THR A 146 -24.50 -27.16 33.60
C THR A 146 -24.60 -25.68 33.94
N LEU A 147 -23.97 -25.26 35.03
CA LEU A 147 -23.90 -23.84 35.40
C LEU A 147 -22.92 -23.14 34.45
N GLY A 148 -23.42 -22.54 33.39
CA GLY A 148 -22.61 -21.82 32.43
C GLY A 148 -23.42 -21.14 31.33
N ILE A 149 -22.85 -20.14 30.69
CA ILE A 149 -23.41 -19.45 29.53
C ILE A 149 -22.65 -19.93 28.29
N GLN A 150 -23.38 -20.43 27.30
CA GLN A 150 -22.80 -20.81 26.01
C GLN A 150 -22.98 -19.67 25.02
N VAL A 151 -21.88 -19.21 24.44
CA VAL A 151 -21.87 -18.14 23.44
C VAL A 151 -21.13 -18.65 22.20
N ARG A 152 -21.74 -18.49 21.03
CA ARG A 152 -21.05 -18.72 19.76
C ARG A 152 -21.04 -17.47 18.92
N GLY A 153 -19.93 -17.25 18.23
CA GLY A 153 -19.81 -16.19 17.23
C GLY A 153 -19.41 -16.80 15.90
N TYR A 154 -20.01 -16.29 14.82
CA TYR A 154 -19.61 -16.65 13.47
C TYR A 154 -19.61 -15.43 12.56
N PHE A 155 -18.73 -15.45 11.56
CA PHE A 155 -18.56 -14.38 10.62
C PHE A 155 -18.06 -14.92 9.29
N ASP A 156 -18.81 -14.69 8.23
CA ASP A 156 -18.53 -15.19 6.90
C ASP A 156 -18.14 -14.05 5.96
N PHE A 157 -16.92 -14.11 5.47
CA PHE A 157 -16.43 -13.17 4.47
C PHE A 157 -15.45 -13.85 3.50
N GLY A 158 -15.37 -13.34 2.30
CA GLY A 158 -14.41 -13.75 1.28
C GLY A 158 -13.56 -12.56 0.84
N VAL A 159 -12.32 -12.82 0.44
CA VAL A 159 -11.42 -11.82 -0.12
C VAL A 159 -10.97 -12.29 -1.48
N SER A 160 -11.09 -11.43 -2.47
CA SER A 160 -10.68 -11.65 -3.85
C SER A 160 -9.68 -10.58 -4.29
N LYS A 161 -8.78 -10.97 -5.18
CA LYS A 161 -7.95 -10.02 -5.92
C LYS A 161 -8.83 -9.38 -7.00
N ALA A 162 -8.81 -8.05 -7.10
CA ALA A 162 -9.54 -7.32 -8.13
C ALA A 162 -8.61 -6.97 -9.30
N GLU A 163 -8.03 -5.78 -9.34
CA GLU A 163 -7.20 -5.34 -10.45
C GLU A 163 -5.73 -5.22 -10.05
N SER A 164 -4.86 -5.90 -10.80
CA SER A 164 -3.42 -5.92 -10.52
C SER A 164 -2.72 -4.57 -10.76
N ARG A 165 -3.27 -3.75 -11.64
CA ARG A 165 -2.75 -2.42 -11.97
C ARG A 165 -3.16 -1.35 -10.96
N ALA A 166 -4.07 -1.68 -10.06
CA ALA A 166 -4.46 -0.78 -8.97
C ALA A 166 -3.34 -0.54 -7.95
N CYS A 167 -2.30 -1.35 -7.97
CA CYS A 167 -1.17 -1.23 -7.05
C CYS A 167 0.16 -1.41 -7.79
N TYR A 168 1.13 -0.53 -7.51
CA TYR A 168 2.48 -0.57 -8.06
C TYR A 168 3.49 -0.87 -6.97
N ARG A 169 4.27 -1.92 -7.16
CA ARG A 169 5.23 -2.43 -6.19
C ARG A 169 6.63 -1.88 -6.43
N MET A 170 7.28 -1.43 -5.38
CA MET A 170 8.69 -1.05 -5.36
C MET A 170 9.45 -2.00 -4.43
N ALA A 171 10.22 -2.90 -5.00
CA ALA A 171 11.02 -3.87 -4.24
C ALA A 171 12.49 -3.46 -4.22
N THR A 172 13.10 -3.50 -3.04
CA THR A 172 14.55 -3.35 -2.88
C THR A 172 15.20 -4.73 -3.01
N ALA A 173 16.37 -4.77 -3.62
CA ALA A 173 17.18 -6.00 -3.68
C ALA A 173 17.79 -6.32 -2.32
#